data_a4825b785264358e20fd5ced781eabaa
#
_entry.id   a4825b785264358e20fd5ced781eabaa
#
_cell.length_a   1.000
_cell.length_b   1.000
_cell.length_c   1.000
_cell.angle_alpha   90.00
_cell.angle_beta   90.00
_cell.angle_gamma   90.00
#
_symmetry.space_group_name_H-M   'P 1'
#
loop_
_entity.id
_entity.type
_entity.pdbx_description
1 polymer ?
#
loop_
_entity_poly.entity_id
_entity_poly.type
_entity_poly.pdbx_seq_one_letter_code
_entity_poly.pdbx_strand_id
1 'polypeptide(L)'
;MNRPVTDAPTTVLYALSTFAQTCAALAAFVGAVGLFKLQLLSTEAGRTEHNIRGLLGGTVLSASEVSNRALAEIIDIAKANISETSKLQPTTRDRLREEVAVWGRYPMRHQRATRALFILEAWNLLVIGASLVGFNYVAGLAACLPLTWWLIWAASVGTVAATGYAVFAWTQG
;
A
#
# COMPACT_ATOMS: atom_id res chain seq x y z
N MET A 1 17.81 -16.63 -50.00
CA MET A 1 17.48 -15.76 -48.89
C MET A 1 17.03 -16.65 -47.70
N ASN A 2 17.94 -17.03 -46.79
CA ASN A 2 17.60 -17.79 -45.59
C ASN A 2 16.89 -16.82 -44.64
N ARG A 3 15.59 -16.99 -44.46
CA ARG A 3 14.90 -16.37 -43.33
C ARG A 3 15.47 -16.96 -42.06
N PRO A 4 15.93 -16.16 -41.07
CA PRO A 4 16.29 -16.70 -39.78
C PRO A 4 15.03 -17.38 -39.22
N VAL A 5 15.09 -18.70 -39.09
CA VAL A 5 14.08 -19.46 -38.33
C VAL A 5 14.30 -19.04 -36.88
N THR A 6 13.56 -18.02 -36.44
CA THR A 6 13.45 -17.74 -35.03
C THR A 6 12.73 -18.92 -34.43
N ASP A 7 13.47 -19.79 -33.73
CA ASP A 7 12.91 -20.96 -33.08
C ASP A 7 11.82 -20.47 -32.09
N ALA A 8 10.57 -20.85 -32.36
CA ALA A 8 9.43 -20.46 -31.54
C ALA A 8 9.64 -20.70 -30.04
N PRO A 9 10.28 -21.82 -29.62
CA PRO A 9 10.67 -22.02 -28.23
C PRO A 9 11.58 -20.92 -27.67
N THR A 10 12.59 -20.50 -28.43
CA THR A 10 13.53 -19.44 -28.01
C THR A 10 12.79 -18.11 -27.83
N THR A 11 11.89 -17.76 -28.74
CA THR A 11 11.08 -16.53 -28.64
C THR A 11 10.19 -16.55 -27.39
N VAL A 12 9.52 -17.66 -27.10
CA VAL A 12 8.68 -17.81 -25.89
C VAL A 12 9.54 -17.72 -24.65
N LEU A 13 10.72 -18.34 -24.61
CA LEU A 13 11.64 -18.28 -23.48
C LEU A 13 12.08 -16.83 -23.18
N TYR A 14 12.47 -16.08 -24.19
CA TYR A 14 12.83 -14.67 -24.03
C TYR A 14 11.64 -13.83 -23.55
N ALA A 15 10.46 -14.04 -24.09
CA ALA A 15 9.27 -13.32 -23.67
C ALA A 15 8.95 -13.58 -22.18
N LEU A 16 8.95 -14.84 -21.74
CA LEU A 16 8.71 -15.21 -20.34
C LEU A 16 9.78 -14.64 -19.41
N SER A 17 11.07 -14.72 -19.81
CA SER A 17 12.17 -14.18 -19.02
C SER A 17 12.06 -12.67 -18.87
N THR A 18 11.86 -11.95 -19.98
CA THR A 18 11.70 -10.48 -19.94
C THR A 18 10.49 -10.08 -19.09
N PHE A 19 9.39 -10.81 -19.21
CA PHE A 19 8.19 -10.53 -18.45
C PHE A 19 8.39 -10.76 -16.94
N ALA A 20 9.00 -11.87 -16.56
CA ALA A 20 9.33 -12.15 -15.16
C ALA A 20 10.27 -11.10 -14.56
N GLN A 21 11.30 -10.68 -15.29
CA GLN A 21 12.23 -9.63 -14.86
C GLN A 21 11.52 -8.27 -14.70
N THR A 22 10.67 -7.91 -15.65
CA THR A 22 9.88 -6.66 -15.57
C THR A 22 8.96 -6.67 -14.38
N CYS A 23 8.23 -7.77 -14.13
CA CYS A 23 7.37 -7.90 -12.95
C CYS A 23 8.17 -7.86 -11.64
N ALA A 24 9.35 -8.49 -11.60
CA ALA A 24 10.21 -8.44 -10.41
C ALA A 24 10.73 -7.02 -10.14
N ALA A 25 11.13 -6.29 -11.18
CA ALA A 25 11.56 -4.89 -11.04
C ALA A 25 10.41 -3.97 -10.59
N LEU A 26 9.21 -4.15 -11.15
CA LEU A 26 8.01 -3.43 -10.72
C LEU A 26 7.65 -3.76 -9.26
N ALA A 27 7.66 -5.02 -8.87
CA ALA A 27 7.40 -5.44 -7.49
C ALA A 27 8.38 -4.76 -6.52
N ALA A 28 9.67 -4.79 -6.82
CA ALA A 28 10.69 -4.15 -5.98
C ALA A 28 10.47 -2.64 -5.86
N PHE A 29 10.23 -1.95 -6.98
CA PHE A 29 10.02 -0.50 -6.99
C PHE A 29 8.73 -0.11 -6.27
N VAL A 30 7.61 -0.72 -6.60
CA VAL A 30 6.31 -0.37 -6.02
C VAL A 30 6.23 -0.83 -4.56
N GLY A 31 6.86 -1.97 -4.22
CA GLY A 31 7.04 -2.41 -2.84
C GLY A 31 7.75 -1.37 -2.00
N ALA A 32 8.87 -0.83 -2.50
CA ALA A 32 9.61 0.24 -1.82
C ALA A 32 8.75 1.51 -1.63
N VAL A 33 8.04 1.95 -2.68
CA VAL A 33 7.13 3.11 -2.60
C VAL A 33 5.99 2.87 -1.63
N GLY A 34 5.40 1.65 -1.64
CA GLY A 34 4.33 1.27 -0.71
C GLY A 34 4.79 1.26 0.75
N LEU A 35 5.96 0.70 1.03
CA LEU A 35 6.55 0.72 2.37
C LEU A 35 6.84 2.15 2.83
N PHE A 36 7.39 2.99 1.95
CA PHE A 36 7.62 4.40 2.26
C PHE A 36 6.31 5.12 2.59
N LYS A 37 5.23 4.88 1.84
CA LYS A 37 3.91 5.43 2.14
C LYS A 37 3.38 4.97 3.51
N LEU A 38 3.55 3.69 3.85
CA LEU A 38 3.17 3.17 5.17
C LEU A 38 3.97 3.82 6.30
N GLN A 39 5.26 4.06 6.09
CA GLN A 39 6.10 4.79 7.06
C GLN A 39 5.64 6.24 7.23
N LEU A 40 5.30 6.93 6.15
CA LEU A 40 4.74 8.29 6.23
C LEU A 40 3.43 8.33 7.03
N LEU A 41 2.51 7.39 6.76
CA LEU A 41 1.27 7.27 7.53
C LEU A 41 1.53 7.00 9.02
N SER A 42 2.48 6.12 9.33
CA SER A 42 2.86 5.84 10.72
C SER A 42 3.46 7.07 11.41
N THR A 43 4.30 7.83 10.71
CA THR A 43 4.89 9.07 11.23
C THR A 43 3.81 10.14 11.46
N GLU A 44 2.86 10.29 10.53
CA GLU A 44 1.71 11.19 10.66
C GLU A 44 0.87 10.81 11.90
N ALA A 45 0.59 9.52 12.10
CA ALA A 45 -0.12 9.02 13.26
C ALA A 45 0.62 9.34 14.57
N GLY A 46 1.92 9.08 14.63
CA GLY A 46 2.74 9.42 15.82
C GLY A 46 2.75 10.91 16.12
N ARG A 47 2.82 11.76 15.08
CA ARG A 47 2.73 13.22 15.24
C ARG A 47 1.36 13.64 15.77
N THR A 48 0.27 13.10 15.21
CA THR A 48 -1.10 13.39 15.66
C THR A 48 -1.31 12.94 17.10
N GLU A 49 -0.82 11.74 17.48
CA GLU A 49 -0.82 11.29 18.88
C GLU A 49 -0.11 12.28 19.79
N HIS A 50 1.10 12.69 19.42
CA HIS A 50 1.88 13.65 20.20
C HIS A 50 1.15 14.98 20.36
N ASN A 51 0.51 15.48 19.29
CA ASN A 51 -0.27 16.72 19.33
C ASN A 51 -1.48 16.60 20.26
N ILE A 52 -2.24 15.48 20.18
CA ILE A 52 -3.40 15.23 21.05
C ILE A 52 -2.94 15.20 22.51
N ARG A 53 -1.85 14.50 22.82
CA ARG A 53 -1.28 14.43 24.17
C ARG A 53 -0.84 15.82 24.65
N GLY A 54 -0.20 16.60 23.78
CA GLY A 54 0.23 17.97 24.10
C GLY A 54 -0.94 18.92 24.38
N LEU A 55 -2.03 18.83 23.59
CA LEU A 55 -3.24 19.65 23.78
C LEU A 55 -4.00 19.32 25.07
N LEU A 56 -4.00 18.06 25.50
CA LEU A 56 -4.62 17.62 26.76
C LEU A 56 -3.72 17.86 27.96
N GLY A 57 -2.40 17.79 27.76
CA GLY A 57 -1.41 18.03 28.80
C GLY A 57 -1.43 19.47 29.29
N GLY A 58 -1.47 19.66 30.60
CA GLY A 58 -1.52 20.99 31.24
C GLY A 58 -2.87 21.71 31.22
N THR A 59 -3.85 21.18 30.46
CA THR A 59 -5.21 21.78 30.41
C THR A 59 -6.27 20.87 31.08
N VAL A 60 -6.23 19.57 30.79
CA VAL A 60 -7.20 18.57 31.29
C VAL A 60 -6.52 17.52 32.15
N LEU A 61 -5.29 17.14 31.81
CA LEU A 61 -4.50 16.12 32.48
C LEU A 61 -3.15 16.69 32.90
N SER A 62 -2.55 16.12 33.95
CA SER A 62 -1.17 16.39 34.28
C SER A 62 -0.21 15.72 33.26
N ALA A 63 1.00 16.24 33.13
CA ALA A 63 2.00 15.68 32.21
C ALA A 63 2.30 14.19 32.49
N SER A 64 2.29 13.77 33.76
CA SER A 64 2.49 12.39 34.17
C SER A 64 1.32 11.48 33.79
N GLU A 65 0.09 11.97 33.91
CA GLU A 65 -1.11 11.21 33.49
C GLU A 65 -1.15 11.02 32.00
N VAL A 66 -0.83 12.04 31.21
CA VAL A 66 -0.76 11.95 29.74
C VAL A 66 0.28 10.94 29.29
N SER A 67 1.43 10.89 29.96
CA SER A 67 2.51 9.96 29.62
C SER A 67 2.18 8.50 29.94
N ASN A 68 1.44 8.24 31.02
CA ASN A 68 1.19 6.90 31.52
C ASN A 68 -0.09 6.25 30.99
N ARG A 69 -0.99 7.02 30.36
CA ARG A 69 -2.25 6.46 29.84
C ARG A 69 -2.09 5.87 28.45
N ALA A 70 -2.84 4.80 28.20
CA ALA A 70 -2.96 4.20 26.87
C ALA A 70 -3.57 5.20 25.88
N LEU A 71 -3.15 5.12 24.61
CA LEU A 71 -3.63 6.03 23.57
C LEU A 71 -5.16 6.00 23.38
N ALA A 72 -5.77 4.82 23.51
CA ALA A 72 -7.24 4.69 23.41
C ALA A 72 -7.96 5.55 24.48
N GLU A 73 -7.48 5.52 25.73
CA GLU A 73 -8.02 6.35 26.83
C GLU A 73 -7.83 7.84 26.55
N ILE A 74 -6.65 8.22 26.04
CA ILE A 74 -6.35 9.61 25.67
C ILE A 74 -7.35 10.11 24.59
N ILE A 75 -7.65 9.28 23.60
CA ILE A 75 -8.60 9.61 22.54
C ILE A 75 -10.03 9.73 23.09
N ASP A 76 -10.42 8.86 23.99
CA ASP A 76 -11.76 8.92 24.62
C ASP A 76 -11.89 10.16 25.51
N ILE A 77 -10.86 10.52 26.27
CA ILE A 77 -10.79 11.78 27.01
C ILE A 77 -10.86 12.98 26.06
N ALA A 78 -10.13 12.94 24.93
CA ALA A 78 -10.18 13.99 23.91
C ALA A 78 -11.59 14.18 23.37
N LYS A 79 -12.27 13.09 22.98
CA LYS A 79 -13.66 13.13 22.49
C LYS A 79 -14.64 13.67 23.52
N ALA A 80 -14.53 13.27 24.79
CA ALA A 80 -15.35 13.79 25.87
C ALA A 80 -15.18 15.30 26.03
N ASN A 81 -13.95 15.81 26.01
CA ASN A 81 -13.66 17.23 26.18
C ASN A 81 -14.00 18.09 24.95
N ILE A 82 -14.10 17.51 23.75
CA ILE A 82 -14.63 18.19 22.56
C ILE A 82 -16.14 18.46 22.71
N SER A 83 -16.88 17.56 23.36
CA SER A 83 -18.33 17.67 23.59
C SER A 83 -18.69 18.58 24.75
N GLU A 84 -17.84 18.69 25.76
CA GLU A 84 -18.03 19.55 26.93
C GLU A 84 -17.56 20.99 26.66
N THR A 85 -18.47 21.96 26.82
CA THR A 85 -18.24 23.38 26.45
C THR A 85 -17.37 24.14 27.48
N SER A 86 -17.01 23.57 28.64
CA SER A 86 -16.60 24.37 29.80
C SER A 86 -15.12 24.37 30.20
N LYS A 87 -14.29 23.44 29.69
CA LYS A 87 -12.90 23.29 30.23
C LYS A 87 -11.79 23.69 29.29
N LEU A 88 -12.01 23.74 27.98
CA LEU A 88 -10.96 24.08 27.01
C LEU A 88 -11.25 25.45 26.36
N GLN A 89 -10.19 26.20 26.10
CA GLN A 89 -10.31 27.40 25.26
C GLN A 89 -10.84 27.01 23.86
N PRO A 90 -11.67 27.83 23.23
CA PRO A 90 -12.27 27.54 21.91
C PRO A 90 -11.23 27.12 20.86
N THR A 91 -10.10 27.84 20.80
CA THR A 91 -9.00 27.55 19.88
C THR A 91 -8.32 26.19 20.12
N THR A 92 -8.15 25.80 21.37
CA THR A 92 -7.58 24.50 21.76
C THR A 92 -8.55 23.38 21.44
N ARG A 93 -9.84 23.59 21.68
CA ARG A 93 -10.91 22.64 21.36
C ARG A 93 -11.03 22.39 19.86
N ASP A 94 -10.96 23.41 19.04
CA ASP A 94 -11.05 23.27 17.59
C ASP A 94 -9.82 22.53 17.02
N ARG A 95 -8.63 22.82 17.51
CA ARG A 95 -7.42 22.05 17.19
C ARG A 95 -7.53 20.57 17.63
N LEU A 96 -8.02 20.33 18.83
CA LEU A 96 -8.20 18.96 19.34
C LEU A 96 -9.21 18.19 18.48
N ARG A 97 -10.31 18.83 18.04
CA ARG A 97 -11.30 18.25 17.13
C ARG A 97 -10.68 17.87 15.80
N GLU A 98 -9.84 18.73 15.24
CA GLU A 98 -9.14 18.48 13.98
C GLU A 98 -8.18 17.29 14.11
N GLU A 99 -7.34 17.25 15.14
CA GLU A 99 -6.40 16.15 15.38
C GLU A 99 -7.12 14.81 15.62
N VAL A 100 -8.20 14.80 16.40
CA VAL A 100 -9.01 13.58 16.62
C VAL A 100 -9.68 13.12 15.31
N ALA A 101 -10.11 14.03 14.44
CA ALA A 101 -10.67 13.70 13.15
C ALA A 101 -9.62 13.11 12.19
N VAL A 102 -8.39 13.64 12.21
CA VAL A 102 -7.25 13.07 11.46
C VAL A 102 -6.92 11.68 11.97
N TRP A 103 -6.81 11.51 13.29
CA TRP A 103 -6.59 10.20 13.91
C TRP A 103 -7.66 9.18 13.52
N GLY A 104 -8.92 9.56 13.54
CA GLY A 104 -10.06 8.68 13.19
C GLY A 104 -10.00 8.14 11.75
N ARG A 105 -9.33 8.84 10.85
CA ARG A 105 -9.15 8.40 9.45
C ARG A 105 -7.94 7.46 9.26
N TYR A 106 -6.97 7.50 10.18
CA TYR A 106 -5.73 6.74 10.06
C TYR A 106 -5.94 5.24 9.86
N PRO A 107 -6.77 4.51 10.65
CA PRO A 107 -6.92 3.06 10.48
C PRO A 107 -7.40 2.68 9.09
N MET A 108 -8.36 3.43 8.53
CA MET A 108 -8.88 3.17 7.19
C MET A 108 -7.83 3.45 6.10
N ARG A 109 -7.08 4.56 6.23
CA ARG A 109 -6.00 4.93 5.28
C ARG A 109 -4.90 3.88 5.30
N HIS A 110 -4.45 3.49 6.49
CA HIS A 110 -3.43 2.47 6.68
C HIS A 110 -3.88 1.10 6.12
N GLN A 111 -5.11 0.66 6.43
CA GLN A 111 -5.65 -0.60 5.93
C GLN A 111 -5.79 -0.62 4.41
N ARG A 112 -6.24 0.48 3.78
CA ARG A 112 -6.31 0.60 2.32
C ARG A 112 -4.93 0.50 1.68
N ALA A 113 -3.95 1.23 2.22
CA ALA A 113 -2.58 1.22 1.71
C ALA A 113 -1.95 -0.18 1.83
N THR A 114 -2.11 -0.85 2.96
CA THR A 114 -1.61 -2.21 3.19
C THR A 114 -2.27 -3.23 2.27
N ARG A 115 -3.60 -3.15 2.09
CA ARG A 115 -4.32 -4.06 1.17
C ARG A 115 -3.88 -3.87 -0.27
N ALA A 116 -3.74 -2.61 -0.71
CA ALA A 116 -3.30 -2.31 -2.06
C ALA A 116 -1.88 -2.85 -2.33
N LEU A 117 -0.96 -2.67 -1.39
CA LEU A 117 0.38 -3.23 -1.46
C LEU A 117 0.34 -4.77 -1.53
N PHE A 118 -0.43 -5.41 -0.64
CA PHE A 118 -0.53 -6.86 -0.61
C PHE A 118 -1.10 -7.45 -1.91
N ILE A 119 -2.17 -6.84 -2.47
CA ILE A 119 -2.77 -7.28 -3.74
C ILE A 119 -1.76 -7.19 -4.87
N LEU A 120 -1.02 -6.09 -4.95
CA LEU A 120 -0.03 -5.86 -5.98
C LEU A 120 1.13 -6.86 -5.89
N GLU A 121 1.67 -7.06 -4.69
CA GLU A 121 2.77 -8.00 -4.47
C GLU A 121 2.34 -9.46 -4.73
N ALA A 122 1.14 -9.84 -4.27
CA ALA A 122 0.60 -11.17 -4.53
C ALA A 122 0.41 -11.42 -6.04
N TRP A 123 -0.07 -10.41 -6.78
CA TRP A 123 -0.20 -10.49 -8.23
C TRP A 123 1.17 -10.66 -8.91
N ASN A 124 2.15 -9.82 -8.56
CA ASN A 124 3.48 -9.90 -9.14
C ASN A 124 4.16 -11.25 -8.87
N LEU A 125 4.05 -11.77 -7.64
CA LEU A 125 4.58 -13.08 -7.28
C LEU A 125 3.90 -14.21 -8.05
N LEU A 126 2.58 -14.12 -8.26
CA LEU A 126 1.84 -15.08 -9.08
C LEU A 126 2.34 -15.08 -10.52
N VAL A 127 2.52 -13.90 -11.12
CA VAL A 127 2.99 -13.78 -12.49
C VAL A 127 4.43 -14.26 -12.65
N ILE A 128 5.32 -13.93 -11.71
CA ILE A 128 6.70 -14.44 -11.70
C ILE A 128 6.70 -15.96 -11.57
N GLY A 129 5.94 -16.52 -10.62
CA GLY A 129 5.82 -17.96 -10.43
C GLY A 129 5.28 -18.69 -11.68
N ALA A 130 4.23 -18.13 -12.30
CA ALA A 130 3.68 -18.67 -13.54
C ALA A 130 4.71 -18.63 -14.69
N SER A 131 5.50 -17.56 -14.79
CA SER A 131 6.56 -17.45 -15.80
C SER A 131 7.66 -18.49 -15.58
N LEU A 132 8.08 -18.73 -14.32
CA LEU A 132 9.09 -19.73 -13.97
C LEU A 132 8.59 -21.17 -14.26
N VAL A 133 7.33 -21.46 -13.94
CA VAL A 133 6.71 -22.74 -14.30
C VAL A 133 6.63 -22.89 -15.81
N GLY A 134 6.28 -21.81 -16.53
CA GLY A 134 6.21 -21.77 -17.99
C GLY A 134 7.53 -22.17 -18.66
N PHE A 135 8.69 -21.89 -18.04
CA PHE A 135 10.00 -22.35 -18.58
C PHE A 135 10.11 -23.86 -18.74
N ASN A 136 9.45 -24.64 -17.87
CA ASN A 136 9.46 -26.10 -17.99
C ASN A 136 8.56 -26.62 -19.12
N TYR A 137 7.69 -25.79 -19.66
CA TYR A 137 6.70 -26.16 -20.69
C TYR A 137 6.85 -25.36 -21.99
N VAL A 138 8.04 -24.76 -22.21
CA VAL A 138 8.31 -23.89 -23.38
C VAL A 138 7.94 -24.55 -24.71
N ALA A 139 8.25 -25.84 -24.90
CA ALA A 139 7.91 -26.56 -26.12
C ALA A 139 6.39 -26.64 -26.36
N GLY A 140 5.60 -26.91 -25.32
CA GLY A 140 4.15 -26.93 -25.38
C GLY A 140 3.56 -25.53 -25.62
N LEU A 141 4.09 -24.52 -24.95
CA LEU A 141 3.69 -23.12 -25.13
C LEU A 141 4.01 -22.61 -26.54
N ALA A 142 5.15 -23.03 -27.10
CA ALA A 142 5.52 -22.71 -28.47
C ALA A 142 4.62 -23.39 -29.52
N ALA A 143 4.09 -24.58 -29.23
CA ALA A 143 3.12 -25.24 -30.07
C ALA A 143 1.76 -24.52 -30.09
N CYS A 144 1.41 -23.78 -29.00
CA CYS A 144 0.17 -23.05 -28.84
C CYS A 144 0.40 -21.52 -28.81
N LEU A 145 1.20 -20.97 -29.73
CA LEU A 145 1.59 -19.55 -29.76
C LEU A 145 0.43 -18.55 -29.55
N PRO A 146 -0.74 -18.69 -30.20
CA PRO A 146 -1.84 -17.73 -29.99
C PRO A 146 -2.30 -17.68 -28.52
N LEU A 147 -2.44 -18.85 -27.88
CA LEU A 147 -2.84 -18.94 -26.49
C LEU A 147 -1.77 -18.33 -25.55
N THR A 148 -0.52 -18.63 -25.82
CA THR A 148 0.62 -18.10 -25.03
C THR A 148 0.67 -16.57 -25.09
N TRP A 149 0.50 -15.96 -26.27
CA TRP A 149 0.44 -14.51 -26.41
C TRP A 149 -0.75 -13.90 -25.69
N TRP A 150 -1.92 -14.54 -25.74
CA TRP A 150 -3.11 -14.12 -24.98
C TRP A 150 -2.86 -14.12 -23.46
N LEU A 151 -2.19 -15.16 -22.94
CA LEU A 151 -1.86 -15.26 -21.53
C LEU A 151 -0.88 -14.14 -21.09
N ILE A 152 0.18 -13.91 -21.88
CA ILE A 152 1.14 -12.84 -21.63
C ILE A 152 0.44 -11.47 -21.66
N TRP A 153 -0.43 -11.25 -22.65
CA TRP A 153 -1.20 -10.01 -22.75
C TRP A 153 -2.12 -9.81 -21.54
N ALA A 154 -2.89 -10.83 -21.16
CA ALA A 154 -3.78 -10.77 -20.01
C ALA A 154 -3.02 -10.51 -18.69
N ALA A 155 -1.87 -11.15 -18.50
CA ALA A 155 -1.02 -10.92 -17.34
C ALA A 155 -0.46 -9.48 -17.33
N SER A 156 -0.07 -8.94 -18.49
CA SER A 156 0.40 -7.55 -18.61
C SER A 156 -0.68 -6.55 -18.25
N VAL A 157 -1.90 -6.73 -18.76
CA VAL A 157 -3.07 -5.88 -18.42
C VAL A 157 -3.37 -5.98 -16.93
N GLY A 158 -3.34 -7.18 -16.36
CA GLY A 158 -3.53 -7.40 -14.92
C GLY A 158 -2.49 -6.66 -14.07
N THR A 159 -1.22 -6.67 -14.49
CA THR A 159 -0.14 -5.95 -13.80
C THR A 159 -0.36 -4.43 -13.84
N VAL A 160 -0.72 -3.89 -15.00
CA VAL A 160 -1.04 -2.46 -15.13
C VAL A 160 -2.25 -2.08 -14.26
N ALA A 161 -3.30 -2.90 -14.29
CA ALA A 161 -4.50 -2.68 -13.48
C ALA A 161 -4.21 -2.74 -11.96
N ALA A 162 -3.43 -3.73 -11.50
CA ALA A 162 -3.03 -3.86 -10.10
C ALA A 162 -2.17 -2.66 -9.65
N THR A 163 -1.23 -2.23 -10.50
CA THR A 163 -0.39 -1.05 -10.22
C THR A 163 -1.23 0.22 -10.17
N GLY A 164 -2.13 0.41 -11.14
CA GLY A 164 -3.05 1.56 -11.18
C GLY A 164 -3.95 1.61 -9.94
N TYR A 165 -4.48 0.46 -9.52
CA TYR A 165 -5.27 0.35 -8.29
C TYR A 165 -4.45 0.73 -7.04
N ALA A 166 -3.21 0.24 -6.93
CA ALA A 166 -2.34 0.56 -5.79
C ALA A 166 -2.04 2.07 -5.72
N VAL A 167 -1.66 2.68 -6.86
CA VAL A 167 -1.42 4.14 -6.94
C VAL A 167 -2.68 4.92 -6.57
N PHE A 168 -3.84 4.55 -7.13
CA PHE A 168 -5.11 5.19 -6.79
C PHE A 168 -5.44 5.07 -5.29
N ALA A 169 -5.32 3.88 -4.70
CA ALA A 169 -5.57 3.67 -3.28
C ALA A 169 -4.64 4.50 -2.38
N TRP A 170 -3.39 4.74 -2.82
CA TRP A 170 -2.42 5.56 -2.10
C TRP A 170 -2.66 7.06 -2.26
N THR A 171 -3.25 7.52 -3.36
CA THR A 171 -3.59 8.94 -3.57
C THR A 171 -4.86 9.35 -2.84
N GLN A 172 -5.80 8.43 -2.64
CA GLN A 172 -7.04 8.67 -1.90
C GLN A 172 -6.86 8.57 -0.36
N GLY A 173 -5.74 8.15 0.11
CA GLY A 173 -5.36 8.07 1.52
C GLY A 173 -4.38 9.13 1.89
#